data_121c49ab6a4b59d35329032d416cce33
#
_entry.id   121c49ab6a4b59d35329032d416cce33
#
_cell.length_a   1.000
_cell.length_b   1.000
_cell.length_c   1.000
_cell.angle_alpha   90.00
_cell.angle_beta   90.00
_cell.angle_gamma   90.00
#
_symmetry.space_group_name_H-M   'P 1'
#
loop_
_entity.id
_entity.type
_entity.pdbx_description
1 polymer ?
#
loop_
_entity_poly.entity_id
_entity_poly.type
_entity_poly.pdbx_seq_one_letter_code
_entity_poly.pdbx_strand_id
1 'polypeptide(L)'
;MIYLDTSVALAHLLVEDRTPPPSLWQETLVSSRLLEYEVWTRVHAERLAASRGDEVRALLARVSFIEMAPPVLARALEPFPTPVRTPDALHLASMEFLRSSGQALQVASYDRRLLVAARGLRFPVFAL
;
A
#
# COMPACT_ATOMS: atom_id res chain seq x y z
N MET A 1 -7.40 -11.02 3.01
CA MET A 1 -7.14 -9.82 2.19
C MET A 1 -5.96 -9.06 2.79
N ILE A 2 -5.01 -8.73 1.96
CA ILE A 2 -3.80 -8.00 2.37
C ILE A 2 -3.81 -6.63 1.71
N TYR A 3 -3.74 -5.59 2.51
CA TYR A 3 -3.51 -4.23 2.03
C TYR A 3 -2.02 -4.07 1.74
N LEU A 4 -1.68 -3.83 0.49
CA LEU A 4 -0.30 -3.74 0.02
C LEU A 4 0.16 -2.28 0.09
N ASP A 5 1.17 -2.01 0.93
CA ASP A 5 1.82 -0.71 0.94
C ASP A 5 2.81 -0.59 -0.22
N THR A 6 2.98 0.62 -0.70
CA THR A 6 3.90 0.93 -1.79
C THR A 6 5.32 0.45 -1.53
N SER A 7 5.77 0.50 -0.28
CA SER A 7 7.12 0.04 0.10
C SER A 7 7.36 -1.43 -0.27
N VAL A 8 6.35 -2.27 -0.16
CA VAL A 8 6.44 -3.70 -0.48
C VAL A 8 6.46 -3.92 -1.99
N ALA A 9 5.60 -3.21 -2.72
CA ALA A 9 5.59 -3.25 -4.18
C ALA A 9 6.94 -2.81 -4.75
N LEU A 10 7.50 -1.72 -4.24
CA LEU A 10 8.81 -1.22 -4.68
C LEU A 10 9.94 -2.17 -4.34
N ALA A 11 9.93 -2.78 -3.15
CA ALA A 11 10.94 -3.75 -2.76
C ALA A 11 10.98 -4.94 -3.73
N HIS A 12 9.81 -5.39 -4.17
CA HIS A 12 9.71 -6.47 -5.15
C HIS A 12 10.16 -6.03 -6.55
N LEU A 13 9.67 -4.89 -7.03
CA LEU A 13 9.90 -4.43 -8.40
C LEU A 13 11.33 -3.94 -8.63
N LEU A 14 11.94 -3.32 -7.62
CA LEU A 14 13.26 -2.70 -7.74
C LEU A 14 14.37 -3.58 -7.16
N VAL A 15 14.04 -4.81 -6.75
CA VAL A 15 14.99 -5.76 -6.18
C VAL A 15 15.80 -5.12 -5.04
N GLU A 16 15.08 -4.55 -4.08
CA GLU A 16 15.70 -3.92 -2.92
C GLU A 16 16.22 -4.99 -1.94
N ASP A 17 16.91 -4.55 -0.88
CA ASP A 17 17.50 -5.44 0.13
C ASP A 17 16.48 -6.37 0.79
N ARG A 18 15.24 -5.91 0.91
CA ARG A 18 14.14 -6.68 1.46
C ARG A 18 13.37 -7.35 0.33
N THR A 19 13.12 -8.65 0.48
CA THR A 19 12.35 -9.42 -0.50
C THR A 19 11.06 -9.91 0.16
N PRO A 20 9.89 -9.51 -0.33
CA PRO A 20 8.63 -10.02 0.20
C PRO A 20 8.54 -11.55 0.06
N PRO A 21 7.98 -12.25 1.07
CA PRO A 21 7.88 -13.71 0.99
C PRO A 21 6.92 -14.14 -0.12
N PRO A 22 7.18 -15.27 -0.79
CA PRO A 22 6.31 -15.78 -1.85
C PRO A 22 4.84 -15.95 -1.42
N SER A 23 4.59 -16.23 -0.15
CA SER A 23 3.24 -16.39 0.38
C SER A 23 2.38 -15.14 0.25
N LEU A 24 3.00 -13.96 0.26
CA LEU A 24 2.27 -12.70 0.07
C LEU A 24 1.52 -12.68 -1.26
N TRP A 25 2.17 -13.18 -2.31
CA TRP A 25 1.63 -13.12 -3.67
C TRP A 25 0.52 -14.14 -3.94
N GLN A 26 0.27 -15.02 -2.99
CA GLN A 26 -0.84 -15.97 -3.05
C GLN A 26 -2.12 -15.40 -2.41
N GLU A 27 -2.01 -14.28 -1.72
CA GLU A 27 -3.12 -13.63 -1.06
C GLU A 27 -3.92 -12.73 -2.01
N THR A 28 -5.14 -12.40 -1.61
CA THR A 28 -5.92 -11.35 -2.28
C THR A 28 -5.34 -10.00 -1.89
N LEU A 29 -4.85 -9.25 -2.87
CA LEU A 29 -4.17 -7.98 -2.65
C LEU A 29 -5.09 -6.81 -2.97
N VAL A 30 -5.09 -5.83 -2.08
CA VAL A 30 -5.82 -4.58 -2.25
C VAL A 30 -4.90 -3.41 -1.86
N SER A 31 -5.11 -2.27 -2.44
CA SER A 31 -4.40 -1.04 -2.06
C SER A 31 -5.18 0.20 -2.46
N SER A 32 -4.68 1.36 -2.06
CA SER A 32 -5.17 2.63 -2.59
C SER A 32 -4.73 2.80 -4.04
N ARG A 33 -5.56 3.46 -4.84
CA ARG A 33 -5.15 3.92 -6.18
C ARG A 33 -3.85 4.74 -6.13
N LEU A 34 -3.55 5.36 -5.00
CA LEU A 34 -2.31 6.08 -4.77
C LEU A 34 -1.08 5.22 -5.04
N LEU A 35 -1.13 3.93 -4.71
CA LEU A 35 0.00 3.01 -4.92
C LEU A 35 0.44 3.00 -6.38
N GLU A 36 -0.49 3.00 -7.33
CA GLU A 36 -0.17 3.02 -8.75
C GLU A 36 0.69 4.24 -9.11
N TYR A 37 0.31 5.40 -8.60
CA TYR A 37 1.05 6.65 -8.85
C TYR A 37 2.41 6.64 -8.18
N GLU A 38 2.48 6.19 -6.93
CA GLU A 38 3.74 6.12 -6.21
C GLU A 38 4.74 5.17 -6.86
N VAL A 39 4.26 4.01 -7.33
CA VAL A 39 5.11 3.03 -8.02
C VAL A 39 5.64 3.61 -9.33
N TRP A 40 4.77 4.15 -10.20
CA TRP A 40 5.21 4.70 -11.47
C TRP A 40 6.11 5.93 -11.31
N THR A 41 5.82 6.79 -10.34
CA THR A 41 6.65 7.96 -10.05
C THR A 41 8.07 7.54 -9.69
N ARG A 42 8.20 6.52 -8.85
CA ARG A 42 9.52 5.99 -8.46
C ARG A 42 10.24 5.33 -9.63
N VAL A 43 9.52 4.52 -10.41
CA VAL A 43 10.07 3.83 -11.59
C VAL A 43 10.60 4.84 -12.61
N HIS A 44 9.85 5.91 -12.85
CA HIS A 44 10.29 6.97 -13.75
C HIS A 44 11.49 7.75 -13.18
N ALA A 45 11.49 8.05 -11.90
CA ALA A 45 12.59 8.77 -11.25
C ALA A 45 13.91 7.99 -11.38
N GLU A 46 13.85 6.66 -11.33
CA GLU A 46 15.02 5.80 -11.47
C GLU A 46 15.29 5.35 -12.92
N ARG A 47 14.49 5.87 -13.87
CA ARG A 47 14.62 5.58 -15.31
C ARG A 47 14.50 4.10 -15.65
N LEU A 48 13.59 3.40 -14.96
CA LEU A 48 13.41 1.96 -15.10
C LEU A 48 12.15 1.57 -15.90
N ALA A 49 11.44 2.54 -16.49
CA ALA A 49 10.18 2.26 -17.20
C ALA A 49 10.38 1.31 -18.38
N ALA A 50 11.47 1.46 -19.15
CA ALA A 50 11.74 0.60 -20.29
C ALA A 50 12.11 -0.82 -19.87
N SER A 51 12.89 -0.99 -18.80
CA SER A 51 13.37 -2.30 -18.36
C SER A 51 12.41 -3.02 -17.40
N ARG A 52 11.60 -2.28 -16.64
CA ARG A 52 10.73 -2.84 -15.60
C ARG A 52 9.24 -2.61 -15.84
N GLY A 53 8.86 -1.87 -16.88
CA GLY A 53 7.47 -1.48 -17.11
C GLY A 53 6.51 -2.65 -17.21
N ASP A 54 6.89 -3.74 -17.86
CA ASP A 54 6.04 -4.93 -17.98
C ASP A 54 5.81 -5.59 -16.62
N GLU A 55 6.83 -5.66 -15.79
CA GLU A 55 6.72 -6.21 -14.43
C GLU A 55 5.83 -5.33 -13.55
N VAL A 56 5.94 -4.01 -13.69
CA VAL A 56 5.08 -3.06 -12.99
C VAL A 56 3.62 -3.29 -13.35
N ARG A 57 3.32 -3.35 -14.65
CA ARG A 57 1.95 -3.58 -15.12
C ARG A 57 1.39 -4.92 -14.65
N ALA A 58 2.22 -5.96 -14.67
CA ALA A 58 1.83 -7.28 -14.20
C ALA A 58 1.49 -7.28 -12.70
N LEU A 59 2.30 -6.59 -11.88
CA LEU A 59 2.02 -6.47 -10.45
C LEU A 59 0.73 -5.69 -10.21
N LEU A 60 0.59 -4.53 -10.84
CA LEU A 60 -0.60 -3.68 -10.65
C LEU A 60 -1.89 -4.38 -11.07
N ALA A 61 -1.83 -5.25 -12.09
CA ALA A 61 -2.97 -6.04 -12.53
C ALA A 61 -3.46 -7.03 -11.47
N ARG A 62 -2.63 -7.38 -10.50
CA ARG A 62 -2.97 -8.30 -9.41
C ARG A 62 -3.56 -7.61 -8.19
N VAL A 63 -3.57 -6.29 -8.17
CA VAL A 63 -4.04 -5.51 -7.02
C VAL A 63 -5.40 -4.91 -7.34
N SER A 64 -6.34 -5.09 -6.42
CA SER A 64 -7.62 -4.38 -6.47
C SER A 64 -7.44 -3.01 -5.82
N PHE A 65 -7.86 -1.95 -6.50
CA PHE A 65 -7.63 -0.60 -6.01
C PHE A 65 -8.88 0.02 -5.41
N ILE A 66 -8.69 0.70 -4.27
CA ILE A 66 -9.69 1.59 -3.67
C ILE A 66 -9.40 2.98 -4.21
N GLU A 67 -10.41 3.59 -4.84
CA GLU A 67 -10.27 4.95 -5.37
C GLU A 67 -10.19 5.95 -4.22
N MET A 68 -9.49 7.06 -4.45
CA MET A 68 -9.41 8.17 -3.50
C MET A 68 -10.71 8.99 -3.60
N ALA A 69 -11.81 8.33 -3.25
CA ALA A 69 -13.15 8.91 -3.29
C ALA A 69 -13.37 9.89 -2.12
N PRO A 70 -14.39 10.75 -2.19
CA PRO A 70 -14.64 11.75 -1.15
C PRO A 70 -14.61 11.23 0.29
N PRO A 71 -15.21 10.08 0.65
CA PRO A 71 -15.13 9.58 2.03
C PRO A 71 -13.70 9.25 2.48
N VAL A 72 -12.87 8.71 1.59
CA VAL A 72 -11.47 8.40 1.87
C VAL A 72 -10.69 9.70 2.07
N LEU A 73 -10.86 10.66 1.17
CA LEU A 73 -10.19 11.95 1.24
C LEU A 73 -10.60 12.73 2.51
N ALA A 74 -11.86 12.70 2.87
CA ALA A 74 -12.34 13.35 4.09
C ALA A 74 -11.69 12.73 5.34
N ARG A 75 -11.60 11.39 5.42
CA ARG A 75 -10.95 10.72 6.55
C ARG A 75 -9.47 11.08 6.64
N ALA A 76 -8.79 11.21 5.52
CA ALA A 76 -7.37 11.53 5.49
C ALA A 76 -7.03 12.92 6.05
N LEU A 77 -8.03 13.82 6.13
CA LEU A 77 -7.86 15.15 6.72
C LEU A 77 -7.96 15.14 8.25
N GLU A 78 -8.44 14.06 8.85
CA GLU A 78 -8.59 13.95 10.30
C GLU A 78 -7.33 13.36 10.94
N PRO A 79 -7.13 13.56 12.25
CA PRO A 79 -5.92 13.07 12.90
C PRO A 79 -5.85 11.54 12.98
N PHE A 80 -4.64 11.04 13.03
CA PHE A 80 -4.33 9.62 13.25
C PHE A 80 -3.66 9.44 14.63
N PRO A 81 -3.58 8.20 15.15
CA PRO A 81 -3.01 7.96 16.49
C PRO A 81 -1.58 8.45 16.66
N THR A 82 -0.81 8.49 15.58
CA THR A 82 0.57 8.99 15.56
C THR A 82 0.75 9.92 14.37
N PRO A 83 1.76 10.82 14.39
CA PRO A 83 2.05 11.68 13.24
C PRO A 83 2.36 10.86 11.99
N VAL A 84 1.73 11.24 10.88
CA VAL A 84 1.91 10.57 9.57
C VAL A 84 2.13 11.61 8.48
N ARG A 85 2.68 11.15 7.35
CA ARG A 85 2.78 11.98 6.14
C ARG A 85 1.50 11.87 5.33
N THR A 86 1.33 12.78 4.37
CA THR A 86 0.16 12.77 3.49
C THR A 86 -0.06 11.42 2.79
N PRO A 87 0.94 10.76 2.20
CA PRO A 87 0.71 9.43 1.61
C PRO A 87 0.25 8.39 2.63
N ASP A 88 0.82 8.40 3.84
CA ASP A 88 0.39 7.49 4.91
C ASP A 88 -1.07 7.72 5.27
N ALA A 89 -1.48 8.99 5.40
CA ALA A 89 -2.85 9.35 5.72
C ALA A 89 -3.84 8.81 4.67
N LEU A 90 -3.48 8.92 3.40
CA LEU A 90 -4.31 8.41 2.30
C LEU A 90 -4.39 6.88 2.31
N HIS A 91 -3.29 6.20 2.58
CA HIS A 91 -3.29 4.74 2.71
C HIS A 91 -4.11 4.28 3.92
N LEU A 92 -3.91 4.90 5.08
CA LEU A 92 -4.66 4.55 6.29
C LEU A 92 -6.15 4.81 6.15
N ALA A 93 -6.52 5.93 5.52
CA ALA A 93 -7.92 6.25 5.24
C ALA A 93 -8.56 5.21 4.32
N SER A 94 -7.83 4.72 3.33
CA SER A 94 -8.28 3.65 2.43
C SER A 94 -8.48 2.34 3.18
N MET A 95 -7.57 2.00 4.09
CA MET A 95 -7.70 0.82 4.95
C MET A 95 -8.93 0.90 5.84
N GLU A 96 -9.17 2.05 6.46
CA GLU A 96 -10.36 2.25 7.30
C GLU A 96 -11.65 2.19 6.50
N PHE A 97 -11.66 2.70 5.28
CA PHE A 97 -12.80 2.58 4.37
C PHE A 97 -13.15 1.12 4.10
N LEU A 98 -12.14 0.30 3.80
CA LEU A 98 -12.34 -1.14 3.57
C LEU A 98 -12.89 -1.83 4.82
N ARG A 99 -12.32 -1.53 5.98
CA ARG A 99 -12.77 -2.12 7.23
C ARG A 99 -14.21 -1.72 7.55
N SER A 100 -14.58 -0.47 7.35
CA SER A 100 -15.94 0.00 7.58
C SER A 100 -16.95 -0.63 6.60
N SER A 101 -16.48 -1.12 5.46
CA SER A 101 -17.28 -1.85 4.49
C SER A 101 -17.38 -3.35 4.82
N GLY A 102 -16.88 -3.77 5.99
CA GLY A 102 -16.96 -5.16 6.44
C GLY A 102 -15.81 -6.05 6.02
N GLN A 103 -14.76 -5.50 5.41
CA GLN A 103 -13.61 -6.28 4.98
C GLN A 103 -12.61 -6.47 6.12
N ALA A 104 -12.22 -7.73 6.37
CA ALA A 104 -11.12 -8.04 7.28
C ALA A 104 -9.82 -7.99 6.48
N LEU A 105 -8.85 -7.19 6.91
CA LEU A 105 -7.59 -7.04 6.20
C LEU A 105 -6.40 -6.97 7.16
N GLN A 106 -5.25 -7.41 6.66
CA GLN A 106 -3.95 -7.18 7.28
C GLN A 106 -3.18 -6.21 6.40
N VAL A 107 -2.23 -5.48 6.98
CA VAL A 107 -1.36 -4.58 6.23
C VAL A 107 0.02 -5.20 6.03
N ALA A 108 0.51 -5.16 4.80
CA ALA A 108 1.89 -5.54 4.46
C ALA A 108 2.67 -4.27 4.13
N SER A 109 3.68 -3.96 4.93
CA SER A 109 4.50 -2.76 4.76
C SER A 109 5.88 -2.96 5.35
N TYR A 110 6.87 -2.31 4.73
CA TYR A 110 8.21 -2.13 5.28
C TYR A 110 8.37 -0.75 5.93
N ASP A 111 7.37 0.10 5.84
CA ASP A 111 7.42 1.46 6.38
C ASP A 111 7.01 1.46 7.85
N ARG A 112 8.00 1.69 8.73
CA ARG A 112 7.78 1.68 10.18
C ARG A 112 6.74 2.72 10.60
N ARG A 113 6.74 3.91 10.01
CA ARG A 113 5.80 4.98 10.37
C ARG A 113 4.36 4.57 10.06
N LEU A 114 4.14 4.00 8.88
CA LEU A 114 2.83 3.49 8.52
C LEU A 114 2.38 2.37 9.45
N LEU A 115 3.28 1.43 9.76
CA LEU A 115 2.96 0.30 10.63
C LEU A 115 2.60 0.74 12.04
N VAL A 116 3.31 1.72 12.61
CA VAL A 116 2.99 2.25 13.93
C VAL A 116 1.58 2.84 13.95
N ALA A 117 1.23 3.64 12.96
CA ALA A 117 -0.11 4.22 12.85
C ALA A 117 -1.18 3.15 12.60
N ALA A 118 -0.89 2.17 11.74
CA ALA A 118 -1.81 1.08 11.45
C ALA A 118 -2.11 0.24 12.70
N ARG A 119 -1.09 -0.06 13.49
CA ARG A 119 -1.27 -0.75 14.78
C ARG A 119 -2.08 0.09 15.77
N GLY A 120 -1.87 1.40 15.79
CA GLY A 120 -2.67 2.32 16.59
C GLY A 120 -4.14 2.31 16.20
N LEU A 121 -4.45 2.04 14.94
CA LEU A 121 -5.81 1.85 14.44
C LEU A 121 -6.28 0.39 14.56
N ARG A 122 -5.48 -0.49 15.15
CA ARG A 122 -5.77 -1.91 15.39
C ARG A 122 -5.87 -2.74 14.11
N PHE A 123 -5.10 -2.40 13.09
CA PHE A 123 -4.95 -3.27 11.93
C PHE A 123 -3.91 -4.35 12.21
N PRO A 124 -4.22 -5.63 11.94
CA PRO A 124 -3.21 -6.67 12.01
C PRO A 124 -2.17 -6.48 10.89
N VAL A 125 -0.95 -6.91 11.18
CA VAL A 125 0.19 -6.77 10.27
C VAL A 125 0.53 -8.14 9.69
N PHE A 126 0.68 -8.20 8.36
CA PHE A 126 1.18 -9.39 7.68
C PHE A 126 2.69 -9.51 7.89
N ALA A 127 3.16 -10.69 8.26
CA ALA A 127 4.59 -10.93 8.51
C ALA A 127 5.37 -10.98 7.20
N LEU A 128 6.31 -10.05 7.04
CA LEU A 128 7.20 -9.96 5.88
C LEU A 128 8.58 -10.55 6.18
#